data_42dadae2afb7a052dbf91be10fea62bc
#
_entry.id   42dadae2afb7a052dbf91be10fea62bc
#
_cell.length_a   1.000
_cell.length_b   1.000
_cell.length_c   1.000
_cell.angle_alpha   90.00
_cell.angle_beta   90.00
_cell.angle_gamma   90.00
#
_symmetry.space_group_name_H-M   'P 1'
#
loop_
_entity.id
_entity.type
_entity.pdbx_description
1 polymer ?
#
loop_
_entity_poly.entity_id
_entity_poly.type
_entity_poly.pdbx_seq_one_letter_code
_entity_poly.pdbx_strand_id
1 'polypeptide(L)'
;AHYATRLRMVLKDQSLANKEELEKLDIVKGAFINGGQFQVIIGQGTVNKVYAELIKICGITEMSTAEVKQEGAKKLNPFQKLAKILSDIFVPIIPAIVAAGLLMGIMGMLSKFGLDQYTNTWWWMMLDWFSSAAFIFLPILVAISAAKVFGANPYLAATIGGIMIHPALMNAWDQGAGYETIKVLGIIDMPLLGYQGTVLPILLVVFIMSYIERGTRKIVPELLDILLTPLITVLITGFLALAVIGPAANIIGVGISSFLTFAITKLGIIAGLLFGGAYSSIVITGIHHSFHAVELGLLADTGINTLLPIWSMANVAQGGACFAAFLLTKNKKMKAVALPSAISTLFGITEAAIFGVNLRYKTPFIGAAIGGAVGGAYVVAMKVGMTAVGVTGIPGIAITNSTSMLNYIIGMIIAIGVAFAATMIMGIKEEA
;
A
#
# COMPACT_ATOMS: atom_id res chain seq x y z
N ALA A 1 11.97 9.01 -23.97
CA ALA A 1 12.90 8.99 -22.82
C ALA A 1 13.56 7.62 -22.68
N HIS A 2 14.70 7.57 -22.04
CA HIS A 2 15.37 6.33 -21.63
C HIS A 2 15.82 6.40 -20.18
N TYR A 3 15.90 5.25 -19.50
CA TYR A 3 16.38 5.19 -18.13
C TYR A 3 16.94 3.79 -17.82
N ALA A 4 18.15 3.75 -17.24
CA ALA A 4 18.88 2.55 -16.86
C ALA A 4 19.06 1.55 -18.03
N THR A 5 18.07 0.72 -18.31
CA THR A 5 18.13 -0.35 -19.31
C THR A 5 16.99 -0.29 -20.32
N ARG A 6 16.12 0.74 -20.27
CA ARG A 6 14.84 0.77 -21.01
C ARG A 6 14.65 2.03 -21.84
N LEU A 7 14.14 1.86 -23.04
CA LEU A 7 13.47 2.92 -23.79
C LEU A 7 12.03 3.04 -23.31
N ARG A 8 11.52 4.26 -23.18
CA ARG A 8 10.15 4.55 -22.80
C ARG A 8 9.53 5.52 -23.79
N MET A 9 8.42 5.12 -24.38
CA MET A 9 7.74 5.86 -25.42
C MET A 9 6.24 5.92 -25.14
N VAL A 10 5.58 6.99 -25.56
CA VAL A 10 4.12 7.07 -25.64
C VAL A 10 3.75 7.02 -27.10
N LEU A 11 3.22 5.89 -27.54
CA LEU A 11 2.79 5.70 -28.92
C LEU A 11 1.43 6.37 -29.11
N LYS A 12 1.23 7.01 -30.28
CA LYS A 12 -0.08 7.55 -30.66
C LYS A 12 -1.12 6.44 -30.71
N ASP A 13 -0.76 5.34 -31.35
CA ASP A 13 -1.54 4.11 -31.42
C ASP A 13 -0.67 2.92 -31.00
N GLN A 14 -1.07 2.26 -29.91
CA GLN A 14 -0.34 1.13 -29.34
C GLN A 14 -0.60 -0.19 -30.11
N SER A 15 -1.69 -0.26 -30.89
CA SER A 15 -2.04 -1.45 -31.65
C SER A 15 -1.09 -1.68 -32.85
N LEU A 16 -0.43 -0.62 -33.30
CA LEU A 16 0.54 -0.69 -34.40
C LEU A 16 1.93 -1.19 -33.98
N ALA A 17 2.16 -1.33 -32.67
CA ALA A 17 3.46 -1.81 -32.17
C ALA A 17 3.58 -3.33 -32.30
N ASN A 18 4.44 -3.78 -33.20
CA ASN A 18 4.73 -5.20 -33.37
C ASN A 18 5.78 -5.66 -32.35
N LYS A 19 5.29 -6.10 -31.17
CA LYS A 19 6.13 -6.56 -30.06
C LYS A 19 6.93 -7.80 -30.43
N GLU A 20 6.32 -8.73 -31.18
CA GLU A 20 6.93 -10.00 -31.54
C GLU A 20 8.14 -9.80 -32.46
N GLU A 21 8.07 -8.86 -33.37
CA GLU A 21 9.22 -8.51 -34.23
C GLU A 21 10.32 -7.78 -33.44
N LEU A 22 9.96 -6.89 -32.53
CA LEU A 22 10.94 -6.21 -31.67
C LEU A 22 11.69 -7.19 -30.76
N GLU A 23 11.01 -8.21 -30.25
CA GLU A 23 11.61 -9.22 -29.36
C GLU A 23 12.51 -10.22 -30.08
N LYS A 24 12.44 -10.31 -31.42
CA LYS A 24 13.37 -11.10 -32.23
C LYS A 24 14.75 -10.46 -32.41
N LEU A 25 14.86 -9.14 -32.10
CA LEU A 25 16.13 -8.43 -32.18
C LEU A 25 17.03 -8.82 -31.02
N ASP A 26 18.26 -9.24 -31.27
CA ASP A 26 19.24 -9.71 -30.28
C ASP A 26 19.48 -8.69 -29.13
N ILE A 27 19.36 -7.40 -29.45
CA ILE A 27 19.53 -6.30 -28.47
C ILE A 27 18.30 -6.07 -27.59
N VAL A 28 17.12 -6.60 -27.94
CA VAL A 28 15.86 -6.42 -27.22
C VAL A 28 15.65 -7.60 -26.27
N LYS A 29 15.61 -7.31 -24.99
CA LYS A 29 15.39 -8.31 -23.93
C LYS A 29 13.92 -8.45 -23.52
N GLY A 30 13.05 -7.64 -24.11
CA GLY A 30 11.60 -7.67 -23.92
C GLY A 30 10.95 -6.32 -24.24
N ALA A 31 9.70 -6.36 -24.69
CA ALA A 31 8.88 -5.20 -24.98
C ALA A 31 7.50 -5.35 -24.34
N PHE A 32 7.00 -4.31 -23.65
CA PHE A 32 5.70 -4.36 -22.98
C PHE A 32 5.09 -2.97 -22.81
N ILE A 33 3.78 -2.95 -22.57
CA ILE A 33 3.05 -1.72 -22.25
C ILE A 33 2.82 -1.70 -20.74
N ASN A 34 3.23 -0.61 -20.08
CA ASN A 34 2.98 -0.41 -18.66
C ASN A 34 2.69 1.08 -18.38
N GLY A 35 1.60 1.34 -17.65
CA GLY A 35 1.20 2.70 -17.29
C GLY A 35 0.99 3.63 -18.49
N GLY A 36 0.45 3.10 -19.60
CA GLY A 36 0.23 3.85 -20.84
C GLY A 36 1.49 4.10 -21.68
N GLN A 37 2.64 3.56 -21.27
CA GLN A 37 3.93 3.67 -21.98
C GLN A 37 4.29 2.35 -22.65
N PHE A 38 4.81 2.43 -23.85
CA PHE A 38 5.49 1.33 -24.51
C PHE A 38 6.96 1.31 -24.05
N GLN A 39 7.39 0.22 -23.45
CA GLN A 39 8.73 0.08 -22.88
C GLN A 39 9.48 -1.06 -23.57
N VAL A 40 10.71 -0.78 -24.03
CA VAL A 40 11.60 -1.76 -24.65
C VAL A 40 12.85 -1.89 -23.78
N ILE A 41 13.13 -3.10 -23.31
CA ILE A 41 14.31 -3.41 -22.51
C ILE A 41 15.47 -3.75 -23.44
N ILE A 42 16.53 -2.96 -23.41
CA ILE A 42 17.71 -3.14 -24.25
C ILE A 42 18.93 -3.57 -23.42
N GLY A 43 19.12 -2.97 -22.25
CA GLY A 43 20.26 -3.23 -21.38
C GLY A 43 21.10 -1.97 -21.13
N GLN A 44 21.93 -2.08 -20.11
CA GLN A 44 22.76 -0.96 -19.64
C GLN A 44 23.84 -0.62 -20.71
N GLY A 45 24.05 0.67 -20.96
CA GLY A 45 25.01 1.17 -21.93
C GLY A 45 24.49 1.20 -23.37
N THR A 46 23.93 0.09 -23.88
CA THR A 46 23.38 0.00 -25.23
C THR A 46 22.14 0.85 -25.42
N VAL A 47 21.34 1.04 -24.38
CA VAL A 47 20.10 1.85 -24.42
C VAL A 47 20.38 3.29 -24.82
N ASN A 48 21.49 3.88 -24.40
CA ASN A 48 21.86 5.26 -24.73
C ASN A 48 22.16 5.43 -26.22
N LYS A 49 22.87 4.46 -26.82
CA LYS A 49 23.20 4.45 -28.24
C LYS A 49 21.96 4.30 -29.09
N VAL A 50 21.11 3.34 -28.75
CA VAL A 50 19.85 3.08 -29.48
C VAL A 50 18.90 4.29 -29.35
N TYR A 51 18.84 4.92 -28.19
CA TYR A 51 18.04 6.13 -27.99
C TYR A 51 18.49 7.29 -28.88
N ALA A 52 19.81 7.54 -28.93
CA ALA A 52 20.38 8.60 -29.75
C ALA A 52 20.10 8.40 -31.26
N GLU A 53 20.24 7.14 -31.75
CA GLU A 53 19.92 6.82 -33.14
C GLU A 53 18.42 6.89 -33.45
N LEU A 54 17.57 6.44 -32.52
CA LEU A 54 16.11 6.52 -32.66
C LEU A 54 15.61 7.96 -32.81
N ILE A 55 16.19 8.89 -32.04
CA ILE A 55 15.85 10.33 -32.15
C ILE A 55 16.23 10.87 -33.52
N LYS A 56 17.45 10.55 -34.00
CA LYS A 56 17.93 11.00 -35.30
C LYS A 56 17.05 10.49 -36.45
N ILE A 57 16.71 9.19 -36.43
CA ILE A 57 15.95 8.53 -37.51
C ILE A 57 14.49 8.97 -37.51
N CYS A 58 13.87 9.06 -36.34
CA CYS A 58 12.43 9.30 -36.23
C CYS A 58 12.08 10.79 -36.07
N GLY A 59 13.03 11.69 -35.87
CA GLY A 59 12.79 13.10 -35.64
C GLY A 59 11.91 13.39 -34.41
N ILE A 60 12.01 12.52 -33.39
CA ILE A 60 11.13 12.59 -32.20
C ILE A 60 11.68 13.62 -31.22
N THR A 61 10.78 14.39 -30.62
CA THR A 61 11.14 15.32 -29.55
C THR A 61 11.63 14.57 -28.33
N GLU A 62 12.76 14.97 -27.79
CA GLU A 62 13.24 14.46 -26.50
C GLU A 62 12.26 14.80 -25.39
N MET A 63 11.86 13.79 -24.66
CA MET A 63 11.03 13.96 -23.46
C MET A 63 11.77 13.38 -22.25
N SER A 64 11.68 14.03 -21.13
CA SER A 64 12.16 13.49 -19.85
C SER A 64 11.33 12.24 -19.45
N THR A 65 11.88 11.41 -18.58
CA THR A 65 11.16 10.24 -18.06
C THR A 65 9.87 10.66 -17.34
N ALA A 66 9.86 11.84 -16.72
CA ALA A 66 8.68 12.39 -16.03
C ALA A 66 7.58 12.78 -17.02
N GLU A 67 7.91 13.43 -18.13
CA GLU A 67 6.96 13.82 -19.17
C GLU A 67 6.34 12.62 -19.87
N VAL A 68 7.15 11.61 -20.21
CA VAL A 68 6.65 10.33 -20.77
C VAL A 68 5.71 9.63 -19.79
N LYS A 69 6.01 9.71 -18.48
CA LYS A 69 5.15 9.15 -17.42
C LYS A 69 3.81 9.91 -17.32
N GLN A 70 3.83 11.24 -17.45
CA GLN A 70 2.61 12.07 -17.46
C GLN A 70 1.74 11.82 -18.69
N GLU A 71 2.34 11.76 -19.88
CA GLU A 71 1.59 11.48 -21.11
C GLU A 71 0.97 10.06 -21.08
N GLY A 72 1.69 9.06 -20.62
CA GLY A 72 1.15 7.71 -20.42
C GLY A 72 -0.04 7.69 -19.46
N ALA A 73 0.00 8.48 -18.40
CA ALA A 73 -1.07 8.57 -17.40
C ALA A 73 -2.37 9.18 -17.94
N LYS A 74 -2.31 10.02 -18.98
CA LYS A 74 -3.50 10.61 -19.62
C LYS A 74 -4.40 9.54 -20.28
N LYS A 75 -3.84 8.40 -20.69
CA LYS A 75 -4.56 7.30 -21.35
C LYS A 75 -5.24 6.33 -20.37
N LEU A 76 -5.06 6.51 -19.06
CA LEU A 76 -5.63 5.66 -18.03
C LEU A 76 -7.05 6.14 -17.65
N ASN A 77 -7.94 5.17 -17.35
CA ASN A 77 -9.23 5.50 -16.76
C ASN A 77 -9.04 6.04 -15.31
N PRO A 78 -10.05 6.73 -14.73
CA PRO A 78 -9.91 7.33 -13.38
C PRO A 78 -9.49 6.36 -12.30
N PHE A 79 -9.99 5.12 -12.31
CA PHE A 79 -9.63 4.08 -11.35
C PHE A 79 -8.17 3.62 -11.52
N GLN A 80 -7.75 3.36 -12.75
CA GLN A 80 -6.36 3.00 -13.06
C GLN A 80 -5.38 4.13 -12.71
N LYS A 81 -5.81 5.39 -12.89
CA LYS A 81 -5.03 6.57 -12.54
C LYS A 81 -4.83 6.68 -11.03
N LEU A 82 -5.90 6.47 -10.25
CA LEU A 82 -5.84 6.44 -8.79
C LEU A 82 -4.94 5.30 -8.30
N ALA A 83 -5.15 4.08 -8.79
CA ALA A 83 -4.32 2.91 -8.44
C ALA A 83 -2.84 3.14 -8.75
N LYS A 84 -2.54 3.79 -9.90
CA LYS A 84 -1.17 4.15 -10.28
C LYS A 84 -0.56 5.18 -9.33
N ILE A 85 -1.29 6.24 -8.97
CA ILE A 85 -0.84 7.26 -8.02
C ILE A 85 -0.48 6.60 -6.68
N LEU A 86 -1.38 5.77 -6.16
CA LEU A 86 -1.15 5.06 -4.90
C LEU A 86 0.06 4.11 -5.00
N SER A 87 0.17 3.33 -6.07
CA SER A 87 1.34 2.48 -6.30
C SER A 87 2.65 3.29 -6.37
N ASP A 88 2.66 4.40 -7.08
CA ASP A 88 3.85 5.28 -7.18
C ASP A 88 4.25 5.87 -5.80
N ILE A 89 3.28 6.07 -4.90
CA ILE A 89 3.51 6.56 -3.54
C ILE A 89 4.00 5.43 -2.62
N PHE A 90 3.39 4.24 -2.68
CA PHE A 90 3.67 3.17 -1.71
C PHE A 90 4.89 2.32 -2.05
N VAL A 91 5.15 2.05 -3.34
CA VAL A 91 6.28 1.19 -3.75
C VAL A 91 7.62 1.62 -3.15
N PRO A 92 7.99 2.91 -3.05
CA PRO A 92 9.26 3.31 -2.45
C PRO A 92 9.37 3.04 -0.94
N ILE A 93 8.25 2.96 -0.21
CA ILE A 93 8.23 2.79 1.25
C ILE A 93 8.01 1.32 1.66
N ILE A 94 7.65 0.43 0.72
CA ILE A 94 7.47 -1.01 0.97
C ILE A 94 8.64 -1.63 1.74
N PRO A 95 9.92 -1.41 1.40
CA PRO A 95 11.02 -2.06 2.12
C PRO A 95 11.04 -1.75 3.63
N ALA A 96 10.70 -0.52 4.02
CA ALA A 96 10.65 -0.12 5.42
C ALA A 96 9.48 -0.80 6.16
N ILE A 97 8.30 -0.85 5.53
CA ILE A 97 7.12 -1.51 6.09
C ILE A 97 7.35 -3.02 6.23
N VAL A 98 7.97 -3.64 5.22
CA VAL A 98 8.29 -5.08 5.22
C VAL A 98 9.25 -5.42 6.35
N ALA A 99 10.32 -4.66 6.51
CA ALA A 99 11.29 -4.90 7.59
C ALA A 99 10.64 -4.80 8.98
N ALA A 100 9.83 -3.75 9.20
CA ALA A 100 9.11 -3.56 10.45
C ALA A 100 8.09 -4.68 10.69
N GLY A 101 7.26 -5.02 9.71
CA GLY A 101 6.25 -6.07 9.84
C GLY A 101 6.83 -7.46 10.11
N LEU A 102 7.94 -7.83 9.43
CA LEU A 102 8.65 -9.08 9.71
C LEU A 102 9.16 -9.12 11.15
N LEU A 103 9.74 -8.02 11.62
CA LEU A 103 10.26 -7.94 12.97
C LEU A 103 9.14 -8.02 14.03
N MET A 104 8.00 -7.32 13.81
CA MET A 104 6.80 -7.46 14.64
C MET A 104 6.30 -8.91 14.67
N GLY A 105 6.27 -9.58 13.53
CA GLY A 105 5.88 -10.99 13.46
C GLY A 105 6.80 -11.91 14.26
N ILE A 106 8.12 -11.70 14.17
CA ILE A 106 9.13 -12.45 14.96
C ILE A 106 8.89 -12.19 16.45
N MET A 107 8.74 -10.94 16.87
CA MET A 107 8.49 -10.60 18.28
C MET A 107 7.18 -11.21 18.79
N GLY A 108 6.11 -11.16 17.99
CA GLY A 108 4.85 -11.81 18.34
C GLY A 108 4.99 -13.33 18.54
N MET A 109 5.80 -14.00 17.71
CA MET A 109 6.11 -15.42 17.92
C MET A 109 6.95 -15.65 19.18
N LEU A 110 7.97 -14.84 19.43
CA LEU A 110 8.80 -14.93 20.64
C LEU A 110 7.97 -14.76 21.91
N SER A 111 7.00 -13.84 21.91
CA SER A 111 6.04 -13.68 23.02
C SER A 111 5.25 -14.96 23.28
N LYS A 112 4.80 -15.65 22.24
CA LYS A 112 4.07 -16.94 22.39
C LYS A 112 4.91 -18.07 22.95
N PHE A 113 6.23 -18.03 22.77
CA PHE A 113 7.16 -18.98 23.39
C PHE A 113 7.55 -18.60 24.82
N GLY A 114 6.84 -17.65 25.45
CA GLY A 114 7.06 -17.24 26.84
C GLY A 114 8.21 -16.26 27.02
N LEU A 115 8.68 -15.63 25.94
CA LEU A 115 9.73 -14.61 25.99
C LEU A 115 9.17 -13.20 26.29
N ASP A 116 7.86 -13.06 26.47
CA ASP A 116 7.19 -11.84 26.94
C ASP A 116 7.64 -11.37 28.32
N GLN A 117 8.14 -12.29 29.16
CA GLN A 117 8.78 -11.95 30.44
C GLN A 117 10.00 -11.02 30.29
N TYR A 118 10.59 -10.92 29.09
CA TYR A 118 11.74 -10.07 28.80
C TYR A 118 11.38 -8.68 28.24
N THR A 119 10.12 -8.29 28.25
CA THR A 119 9.65 -7.00 27.71
C THR A 119 10.37 -5.79 28.29
N ASN A 120 10.80 -5.86 29.55
CA ASN A 120 11.56 -4.81 30.22
C ASN A 120 13.08 -4.89 30.04
N THR A 121 13.57 -5.79 29.18
CA THR A 121 15.01 -5.89 28.88
C THR A 121 15.37 -4.93 27.74
N TRP A 122 16.62 -4.45 27.74
CA TRP A 122 17.09 -3.50 26.74
C TRP A 122 16.97 -4.01 25.29
N TRP A 123 17.26 -5.29 25.06
CA TRP A 123 17.22 -5.88 23.73
C TRP A 123 15.77 -6.04 23.21
N TRP A 124 14.81 -6.38 24.08
CA TRP A 124 13.40 -6.46 23.71
C TRP A 124 12.86 -5.09 23.37
N MET A 125 13.13 -4.08 24.20
CA MET A 125 12.72 -2.70 23.94
C MET A 125 13.30 -2.18 22.63
N MET A 126 14.58 -2.46 22.31
CA MET A 126 15.16 -2.07 21.03
C MET A 126 14.49 -2.75 19.85
N LEU A 127 14.22 -4.06 19.93
CA LEU A 127 13.50 -4.78 18.87
C LEU A 127 12.09 -4.24 18.68
N ASP A 128 11.40 -3.88 19.75
CA ASP A 128 10.08 -3.25 19.71
C ASP A 128 10.12 -1.90 18.98
N TRP A 129 11.09 -1.05 19.33
CA TRP A 129 11.28 0.23 18.64
C TRP A 129 11.62 0.05 17.16
N PHE A 130 12.45 -0.91 16.80
CA PHE A 130 12.80 -1.19 15.40
C PHE A 130 11.58 -1.71 14.61
N SER A 131 10.77 -2.55 15.24
CA SER A 131 9.57 -3.11 14.59
C SER A 131 8.45 -2.10 14.43
N SER A 132 8.28 -1.18 15.36
CA SER A 132 7.19 -0.20 15.36
C SER A 132 7.51 1.09 14.59
N ALA A 133 8.80 1.44 14.43
CA ALA A 133 9.22 2.73 13.90
C ALA A 133 8.60 3.07 12.52
N ALA A 134 8.61 2.13 11.56
CA ALA A 134 8.07 2.41 10.24
C ALA A 134 6.56 2.67 10.25
N PHE A 135 5.84 2.08 11.20
CA PHE A 135 4.39 2.30 11.36
C PHE A 135 4.10 3.61 12.10
N ILE A 136 4.85 3.90 13.17
CA ILE A 136 4.72 5.17 13.92
C ILE A 136 4.99 6.35 12.99
N PHE A 137 6.08 6.30 12.23
CA PHE A 137 6.51 7.36 11.31
C PHE A 137 5.94 7.22 9.89
N LEU A 138 4.95 6.33 9.70
CA LEU A 138 4.32 6.11 8.39
C LEU A 138 3.83 7.42 7.72
N PRO A 139 3.21 8.38 8.43
CA PRO A 139 2.83 9.64 7.83
C PRO A 139 4.00 10.42 7.22
N ILE A 140 5.19 10.37 7.82
CA ILE A 140 6.39 11.02 7.27
C ILE A 140 6.85 10.31 6.00
N LEU A 141 6.91 8.97 6.01
CA LEU A 141 7.34 8.17 4.86
C LEU A 141 6.39 8.39 3.67
N VAL A 142 5.08 8.36 3.93
CA VAL A 142 4.05 8.61 2.93
C VAL A 142 4.13 10.05 2.41
N ALA A 143 4.34 11.04 3.29
CA ALA A 143 4.46 12.45 2.91
C ALA A 143 5.60 12.69 1.92
N ILE A 144 6.79 12.14 2.19
CA ILE A 144 7.96 12.26 1.31
C ILE A 144 7.67 11.66 -0.07
N SER A 145 7.06 10.49 -0.10
CA SER A 145 6.77 9.79 -1.35
C SER A 145 5.63 10.46 -2.12
N ALA A 146 4.56 10.87 -1.44
CA ALA A 146 3.44 11.59 -2.03
C ALA A 146 3.85 12.94 -2.61
N ALA A 147 4.71 13.68 -1.93
CA ALA A 147 5.23 14.96 -2.42
C ALA A 147 5.96 14.81 -3.77
N LYS A 148 6.76 13.75 -3.94
CA LYS A 148 7.41 13.45 -5.22
C LYS A 148 6.40 13.18 -6.34
N VAL A 149 5.30 12.50 -6.02
CA VAL A 149 4.24 12.17 -6.99
C VAL A 149 3.39 13.40 -7.33
N PHE A 150 3.08 14.23 -6.33
CA PHE A 150 2.26 15.44 -6.52
C PHE A 150 3.07 16.68 -6.96
N GLY A 151 4.39 16.57 -7.05
CA GLY A 151 5.27 17.67 -7.46
C GLY A 151 5.41 18.76 -6.42
N ALA A 152 5.46 18.40 -5.13
CA ALA A 152 5.72 19.26 -3.98
C ALA A 152 7.11 19.00 -3.39
N ASN A 153 7.56 19.87 -2.49
CA ASN A 153 8.83 19.69 -1.80
C ASN A 153 8.75 18.55 -0.77
N PRO A 154 9.56 17.46 -0.91
CA PRO A 154 9.50 16.31 -0.02
C PRO A 154 9.85 16.62 1.45
N TYR A 155 10.72 17.60 1.67
CA TYR A 155 11.16 17.96 3.03
C TYR A 155 10.08 18.78 3.77
N LEU A 156 9.39 19.68 3.05
CA LEU A 156 8.22 20.35 3.62
C LEU A 156 7.11 19.37 3.93
N ALA A 157 6.87 18.41 3.04
CA ALA A 157 5.89 17.35 3.28
C ALA A 157 6.28 16.48 4.49
N ALA A 158 7.56 16.14 4.64
CA ALA A 158 8.07 15.44 5.82
C ALA A 158 7.82 16.24 7.11
N THR A 159 8.02 17.55 7.06
CA THR A 159 7.73 18.45 8.20
C THR A 159 6.24 18.43 8.56
N ILE A 160 5.35 18.47 7.56
CA ILE A 160 3.91 18.33 7.78
C ILE A 160 3.56 16.96 8.38
N GLY A 161 4.15 15.87 7.85
CA GLY A 161 4.01 14.53 8.46
C GLY A 161 4.46 14.52 9.92
N GLY A 162 5.58 15.17 10.23
CA GLY A 162 6.08 15.35 11.60
C GLY A 162 5.12 16.15 12.50
N ILE A 163 4.51 17.22 11.97
CA ILE A 163 3.48 17.99 12.69
C ILE A 163 2.29 17.09 13.03
N MET A 164 1.84 16.24 12.10
CA MET A 164 0.69 15.36 12.31
C MET A 164 0.93 14.24 13.32
N ILE A 165 2.18 13.90 13.60
CA ILE A 165 2.55 12.90 14.63
C ILE A 165 3.34 13.53 15.79
N HIS A 166 3.20 14.85 15.99
CA HIS A 166 3.97 15.56 17.01
C HIS A 166 3.71 14.97 18.41
N PRO A 167 4.75 14.80 19.25
CA PRO A 167 4.59 14.18 20.59
C PRO A 167 3.64 14.90 21.53
N ALA A 168 3.33 16.18 21.30
CA ALA A 168 2.33 16.93 22.06
C ALA A 168 0.87 16.55 21.72
N LEU A 169 0.67 15.81 20.61
CA LEU A 169 -0.63 15.24 20.26
C LEU A 169 -0.77 13.87 20.92
N MET A 170 -1.98 13.52 21.34
CA MET A 170 -2.27 12.17 21.83
C MET A 170 -1.94 11.14 20.74
N ASN A 171 -1.34 10.04 21.13
CA ASN A 171 -1.05 8.97 20.18
C ASN A 171 -2.34 8.40 19.56
N ALA A 172 -2.32 8.14 18.25
CA ALA A 172 -3.48 7.61 17.53
C ALA A 172 -3.99 6.27 18.07
N TRP A 173 -3.14 5.48 18.69
CA TRP A 173 -3.52 4.18 19.27
C TRP A 173 -4.17 4.29 20.66
N ASP A 174 -4.09 5.45 21.30
CA ASP A 174 -4.68 5.68 22.63
C ASP A 174 -6.09 6.32 22.55
N GLN A 175 -6.67 6.46 21.35
CA GLN A 175 -7.97 7.12 21.11
C GLN A 175 -9.13 6.53 21.94
N GLY A 176 -9.08 5.26 22.28
CA GLY A 176 -10.10 4.59 23.07
C GLY A 176 -10.32 5.20 24.46
N ALA A 177 -9.35 5.94 24.99
CA ALA A 177 -9.46 6.68 26.26
C ALA A 177 -10.12 8.06 26.13
N GLY A 178 -10.52 8.48 24.91
CA GLY A 178 -10.96 9.84 24.61
C GLY A 178 -9.79 10.78 24.34
N TYR A 179 -10.03 11.91 23.70
CA TYR A 179 -9.01 12.92 23.39
C TYR A 179 -9.51 14.32 23.71
N GLU A 180 -8.57 15.20 24.07
CA GLU A 180 -8.86 16.60 24.30
C GLU A 180 -9.05 17.36 22.99
N THR A 181 -9.85 18.42 23.04
CA THR A 181 -10.05 19.36 21.93
C THR A 181 -9.67 20.74 22.32
N ILE A 182 -9.10 21.54 21.44
CA ILE A 182 -8.89 22.96 21.62
C ILE A 182 -9.71 23.76 20.63
N LYS A 183 -10.24 24.89 21.07
CA LYS A 183 -10.95 25.80 20.16
C LYS A 183 -9.98 26.70 19.42
N VAL A 184 -9.85 26.45 18.15
CA VAL A 184 -9.04 27.26 17.25
C VAL A 184 -9.90 28.37 16.67
N LEU A 185 -9.41 29.61 16.76
CA LEU A 185 -10.15 30.84 16.39
C LEU A 185 -11.52 30.97 17.03
N GLY A 186 -11.77 30.25 18.13
CA GLY A 186 -13.06 30.23 18.81
C GLY A 186 -14.21 29.51 18.11
N ILE A 187 -13.96 28.94 16.94
CA ILE A 187 -14.99 28.38 16.03
C ILE A 187 -14.73 26.88 15.67
N ILE A 188 -13.48 26.46 15.60
CA ILE A 188 -13.12 25.11 15.18
C ILE A 188 -12.66 24.31 16.39
N ASP A 189 -13.34 23.23 16.71
CA ASP A 189 -12.88 22.27 17.71
C ASP A 189 -11.85 21.34 17.07
N MET A 190 -10.56 21.61 17.33
CA MET A 190 -9.44 20.82 16.81
C MET A 190 -9.09 19.72 17.83
N PRO A 191 -9.15 18.44 17.44
CA PRO A 191 -8.74 17.35 18.32
C PRO A 191 -7.21 17.36 18.49
N LEU A 192 -6.73 17.19 19.71
CA LEU A 192 -5.32 17.00 20.04
C LEU A 192 -4.90 15.54 19.81
N LEU A 193 -5.14 15.05 18.61
CA LEU A 193 -4.94 13.67 18.21
C LEU A 193 -3.86 13.56 17.13
N GLY A 194 -2.92 12.67 17.35
CA GLY A 194 -1.91 12.32 16.35
C GLY A 194 -2.44 11.35 15.31
N TYR A 195 -1.71 11.25 14.20
CA TYR A 195 -2.08 10.44 13.03
C TYR A 195 -1.07 9.31 12.79
N GLN A 196 -0.43 8.79 13.85
CA GLN A 196 0.49 7.65 13.74
C GLN A 196 -0.20 6.47 13.06
N GLY A 197 0.49 5.78 12.17
CA GLY A 197 -0.02 4.62 11.43
C GLY A 197 -1.10 4.92 10.39
N THR A 198 -1.57 6.17 10.26
CA THR A 198 -2.62 6.51 9.29
C THR A 198 -2.04 6.92 7.94
N VAL A 199 -2.81 6.69 6.88
CA VAL A 199 -2.39 6.99 5.50
C VAL A 199 -3.29 8.05 4.85
N LEU A 200 -4.61 7.92 4.98
CA LEU A 200 -5.55 8.77 4.27
C LEU A 200 -5.40 10.26 4.63
N PRO A 201 -5.26 10.63 5.92
CA PRO A 201 -5.06 12.03 6.30
C PRO A 201 -3.85 12.66 5.61
N ILE A 202 -2.68 12.03 5.72
CA ILE A 202 -1.45 12.62 5.17
C ILE A 202 -1.43 12.67 3.64
N LEU A 203 -2.06 11.71 2.95
CA LEU A 203 -2.20 11.75 1.49
C LEU A 203 -2.97 12.97 1.03
N LEU A 204 -4.14 13.23 1.67
CA LEU A 204 -4.96 14.40 1.36
C LEU A 204 -4.25 15.69 1.70
N VAL A 205 -3.58 15.74 2.84
CA VAL A 205 -2.81 16.92 3.27
C VAL A 205 -1.70 17.25 2.27
N VAL A 206 -0.88 16.29 1.85
CA VAL A 206 0.22 16.53 0.89
C VAL A 206 -0.32 16.88 -0.49
N PHE A 207 -1.43 16.28 -0.91
CA PHE A 207 -2.09 16.66 -2.15
C PHE A 207 -2.47 18.15 -2.11
N ILE A 208 -3.13 18.62 -1.06
CA ILE A 208 -3.52 20.04 -0.88
C ILE A 208 -2.27 20.92 -0.72
N MET A 209 -1.26 20.48 0.04
CA MET A 209 0.01 21.18 0.20
C MET A 209 0.66 21.47 -1.17
N SER A 210 0.57 20.54 -2.12
CA SER A 210 1.15 20.72 -3.44
C SER A 210 0.53 21.90 -4.21
N TYR A 211 -0.73 22.20 -3.98
CA TYR A 211 -1.40 23.38 -4.55
C TYR A 211 -1.04 24.66 -3.79
N ILE A 212 -0.98 24.59 -2.47
CA ILE A 212 -0.58 25.73 -1.60
C ILE A 212 0.85 26.16 -1.98
N GLU A 213 1.81 25.23 -2.00
CA GLU A 213 3.19 25.52 -2.36
C GLU A 213 3.31 26.16 -3.74
N ARG A 214 2.66 25.57 -4.76
CA ARG A 214 2.66 26.14 -6.12
C ARG A 214 1.96 27.50 -6.21
N GLY A 215 0.90 27.69 -5.44
CA GLY A 215 0.21 28.97 -5.36
C GLY A 215 1.07 30.05 -4.72
N THR A 216 1.72 29.72 -3.61
CA THR A 216 2.61 30.64 -2.87
C THR A 216 3.80 31.07 -3.72
N ARG A 217 4.45 30.14 -4.47
CA ARG A 217 5.55 30.47 -5.39
C ARG A 217 5.17 31.46 -6.49
N LYS A 218 3.89 31.53 -6.89
CA LYS A 218 3.43 32.49 -7.89
C LYS A 218 3.26 33.91 -7.36
N ILE A 219 3.10 34.04 -6.03
CA ILE A 219 2.79 35.32 -5.36
C ILE A 219 4.04 35.91 -4.70
N VAL A 220 4.92 35.05 -4.20
CA VAL A 220 6.15 35.46 -3.49
C VAL A 220 7.18 35.92 -4.51
N PRO A 221 7.81 37.10 -4.33
CA PRO A 221 8.93 37.55 -5.16
C PRO A 221 10.11 36.58 -5.09
N GLU A 222 10.82 36.39 -6.21
CA GLU A 222 11.96 35.45 -6.31
C GLU A 222 13.00 35.64 -5.22
N LEU A 223 13.30 36.86 -4.84
CA LEU A 223 14.27 37.22 -3.78
C LEU A 223 13.88 36.61 -2.41
N LEU A 224 12.60 36.45 -2.14
CA LEU A 224 12.06 35.98 -0.86
C LEU A 224 11.54 34.52 -0.94
N ASP A 225 11.55 33.89 -2.13
CA ASP A 225 10.96 32.56 -2.36
C ASP A 225 11.53 31.49 -1.40
N ILE A 226 12.84 31.49 -1.19
CA ILE A 226 13.52 30.52 -0.34
C ILE A 226 13.12 30.62 1.15
N LEU A 227 12.65 31.78 1.59
CA LEU A 227 12.25 32.05 2.97
C LEU A 227 10.72 31.98 3.16
N LEU A 228 9.98 32.71 2.34
CA LEU A 228 8.54 32.89 2.54
C LEU A 228 7.71 31.72 2.01
N THR A 229 8.10 31.10 0.89
CA THR A 229 7.35 29.98 0.36
C THR A 229 7.31 28.78 1.31
N PRO A 230 8.42 28.29 1.88
CA PRO A 230 8.39 27.25 2.89
C PRO A 230 7.58 27.64 4.14
N LEU A 231 7.80 28.86 4.66
CA LEU A 231 7.12 29.35 5.85
C LEU A 231 5.59 29.37 5.67
N ILE A 232 5.11 29.99 4.60
CA ILE A 232 3.67 30.10 4.32
C ILE A 232 3.08 28.72 4.04
N THR A 233 3.80 27.88 3.26
CA THR A 233 3.34 26.52 2.96
C THR A 233 3.16 25.69 4.23
N VAL A 234 4.16 25.71 5.14
CA VAL A 234 4.07 24.93 6.39
C VAL A 234 2.99 25.49 7.31
N LEU A 235 2.89 26.81 7.46
CA LEU A 235 1.86 27.43 8.34
C LEU A 235 0.45 27.09 7.85
N ILE A 236 0.15 27.34 6.57
CA ILE A 236 -1.20 27.09 6.03
C ILE A 236 -1.51 25.61 6.03
N THR A 237 -0.59 24.80 5.52
CA THR A 237 -0.82 23.35 5.42
C THR A 237 -0.89 22.69 6.79
N GLY A 238 0.00 23.07 7.73
CA GLY A 238 -0.02 22.54 9.10
C GLY A 238 -1.32 22.86 9.83
N PHE A 239 -1.81 24.10 9.69
CA PHE A 239 -3.11 24.48 10.22
C PHE A 239 -4.24 23.63 9.61
N LEU A 240 -4.31 23.54 8.28
CA LEU A 240 -5.33 22.77 7.60
C LEU A 240 -5.22 21.27 7.93
N ALA A 241 -4.01 20.75 8.09
CA ALA A 241 -3.76 19.35 8.44
C ALA A 241 -4.37 18.97 9.78
N LEU A 242 -4.16 19.79 10.80
CA LEU A 242 -4.63 19.49 12.16
C LEU A 242 -6.08 19.92 12.40
N ALA A 243 -6.49 21.09 11.88
CA ALA A 243 -7.80 21.66 12.18
C ALA A 243 -8.92 21.19 11.25
N VAL A 244 -8.61 20.78 10.00
CA VAL A 244 -9.64 20.54 8.98
C VAL A 244 -9.48 19.18 8.31
N ILE A 245 -8.36 18.96 7.61
CA ILE A 245 -8.20 17.78 6.73
C ILE A 245 -8.05 16.50 7.54
N GLY A 246 -7.22 16.55 8.59
CA GLY A 246 -6.99 15.40 9.46
C GLY A 246 -8.29 14.92 10.14
N PRO A 247 -9.02 15.79 10.86
CA PRO A 247 -10.31 15.43 11.44
C PRO A 247 -11.32 14.92 10.41
N ALA A 248 -11.45 15.60 9.26
CA ALA A 248 -12.35 15.16 8.19
C ALA A 248 -11.99 13.76 7.64
N ALA A 249 -10.71 13.52 7.41
CA ALA A 249 -10.21 12.21 6.98
C ALA A 249 -10.42 11.14 8.05
N ASN A 250 -10.28 11.48 9.32
CA ASN A 250 -10.55 10.57 10.44
C ASN A 250 -12.04 10.21 10.52
N ILE A 251 -12.95 11.16 10.34
CA ILE A 251 -14.40 10.91 10.29
C ILE A 251 -14.73 9.93 9.15
N ILE A 252 -14.13 10.09 7.98
CA ILE A 252 -14.29 9.13 6.86
C ILE A 252 -13.79 7.74 7.28
N GLY A 253 -12.63 7.66 7.93
CA GLY A 253 -12.08 6.42 8.47
C GLY A 253 -13.03 5.76 9.48
N VAL A 254 -13.49 6.48 10.47
CA VAL A 254 -14.47 5.99 11.49
C VAL A 254 -15.78 5.57 10.84
N GLY A 255 -16.27 6.31 9.84
CA GLY A 255 -17.47 5.94 9.09
C GLY A 255 -17.33 4.60 8.37
N ILE A 256 -16.20 4.38 7.70
CA ILE A 256 -15.87 3.09 7.07
C ILE A 256 -15.83 1.98 8.13
N SER A 257 -15.23 2.26 9.28
CA SER A 257 -15.09 1.37 10.41
C SER A 257 -16.44 0.91 10.98
N SER A 258 -17.30 1.87 11.25
CA SER A 258 -18.65 1.61 11.77
C SER A 258 -19.49 0.81 10.79
N PHE A 259 -19.39 1.09 9.49
CA PHE A 259 -20.06 0.33 8.44
C PHE A 259 -19.60 -1.14 8.43
N LEU A 260 -18.28 -1.38 8.54
CA LEU A 260 -17.73 -2.74 8.53
C LEU A 260 -18.17 -3.56 9.75
N THR A 261 -18.11 -2.96 10.93
CA THR A 261 -18.57 -3.60 12.18
C THR A 261 -20.06 -3.96 12.09
N PHE A 262 -20.89 -3.03 11.63
CA PHE A 262 -22.31 -3.29 11.37
C PHE A 262 -22.51 -4.44 10.39
N ALA A 263 -21.78 -4.42 9.27
CA ALA A 263 -21.89 -5.44 8.23
C ALA A 263 -21.50 -6.84 8.76
N ILE A 264 -20.38 -6.98 9.48
CA ILE A 264 -19.96 -8.27 10.06
C ILE A 264 -20.99 -8.79 11.07
N THR A 265 -21.50 -7.92 11.93
CA THR A 265 -22.45 -8.30 12.96
C THR A 265 -23.80 -8.74 12.37
N LYS A 266 -24.25 -8.09 11.29
CA LYS A 266 -25.57 -8.37 10.68
C LYS A 266 -25.53 -9.41 9.58
N LEU A 267 -24.49 -9.42 8.74
CA LEU A 267 -24.39 -10.31 7.59
C LEU A 267 -23.64 -11.62 7.89
N GLY A 268 -22.87 -11.70 8.99
CA GLY A 268 -22.15 -12.92 9.40
C GLY A 268 -21.25 -13.46 8.27
N ILE A 269 -21.46 -14.73 7.87
CA ILE A 269 -20.68 -15.43 6.84
C ILE A 269 -20.63 -14.65 5.52
N ILE A 270 -21.75 -13.99 5.15
CA ILE A 270 -21.82 -13.18 3.93
C ILE A 270 -20.85 -11.99 4.03
N ALA A 271 -20.70 -11.37 5.21
CA ALA A 271 -19.70 -10.35 5.42
C ALA A 271 -18.28 -10.88 5.23
N GLY A 272 -17.99 -12.08 5.74
CA GLY A 272 -16.71 -12.77 5.52
C GLY A 272 -16.41 -12.98 4.04
N LEU A 273 -17.40 -13.42 3.25
CA LEU A 273 -17.29 -13.55 1.78
C LEU A 273 -16.99 -12.19 1.12
N LEU A 274 -17.79 -11.18 1.41
CA LEU A 274 -17.68 -9.87 0.78
C LEU A 274 -16.36 -9.16 1.16
N PHE A 275 -16.03 -9.11 2.44
CA PHE A 275 -14.85 -8.43 2.91
C PHE A 275 -13.57 -9.17 2.53
N GLY A 276 -13.55 -10.50 2.69
CA GLY A 276 -12.40 -11.30 2.27
C GLY A 276 -12.13 -11.20 0.77
N GLY A 277 -13.19 -11.18 -0.05
CA GLY A 277 -13.08 -11.00 -1.50
C GLY A 277 -12.67 -9.58 -1.91
N ALA A 278 -13.22 -8.57 -1.25
CA ALA A 278 -12.96 -7.16 -1.57
C ALA A 278 -11.63 -6.65 -1.01
N TYR A 279 -11.08 -7.30 0.03
CA TYR A 279 -9.95 -6.75 0.79
C TYR A 279 -8.73 -6.42 -0.08
N SER A 280 -8.38 -7.28 -1.03
CA SER A 280 -7.26 -7.02 -1.94
C SER A 280 -7.46 -5.75 -2.77
N SER A 281 -8.71 -5.47 -3.18
CA SER A 281 -9.05 -4.21 -3.85
C SER A 281 -8.96 -3.02 -2.91
N ILE A 282 -9.32 -3.20 -1.65
CA ILE A 282 -9.17 -2.19 -0.59
C ILE A 282 -7.69 -1.91 -0.30
N VAL A 283 -6.85 -2.94 -0.28
CA VAL A 283 -5.39 -2.80 -0.11
C VAL A 283 -4.77 -1.93 -1.19
N ILE A 284 -5.17 -2.11 -2.45
CA ILE A 284 -4.68 -1.29 -3.58
C ILE A 284 -4.97 0.21 -3.36
N THR A 285 -6.09 0.55 -2.73
CA THR A 285 -6.46 1.95 -2.44
C THR A 285 -5.70 2.55 -1.25
N GLY A 286 -4.99 1.73 -0.47
CA GLY A 286 -4.30 2.14 0.75
C GLY A 286 -5.23 2.41 1.94
N ILE A 287 -6.56 2.26 1.78
CA ILE A 287 -7.56 2.54 2.84
C ILE A 287 -7.51 1.47 3.95
N HIS A 288 -6.96 0.27 3.68
CA HIS A 288 -6.92 -0.83 4.64
C HIS A 288 -6.25 -0.46 5.98
N HIS A 289 -5.34 0.49 6.00
CA HIS A 289 -4.74 0.99 7.25
C HIS A 289 -5.74 1.74 8.15
N SER A 290 -6.82 2.28 7.59
CA SER A 290 -7.88 2.92 8.40
C SER A 290 -8.64 1.90 9.23
N PHE A 291 -8.59 0.61 8.89
CA PHE A 291 -9.24 -0.45 9.66
C PHE A 291 -8.57 -0.74 10.99
N HIS A 292 -7.33 -0.32 11.20
CA HIS A 292 -6.68 -0.47 12.51
C HIS A 292 -7.45 0.24 13.62
N ALA A 293 -8.06 1.39 13.35
CA ALA A 293 -8.91 2.06 14.33
C ALA A 293 -10.13 1.21 14.72
N VAL A 294 -10.75 0.49 13.75
CA VAL A 294 -11.85 -0.45 14.03
C VAL A 294 -11.37 -1.64 14.82
N GLU A 295 -10.25 -2.21 14.39
CA GLU A 295 -9.66 -3.38 15.02
C GLU A 295 -9.33 -3.10 16.49
N LEU A 296 -8.80 -1.89 16.78
CA LEU A 296 -8.55 -1.44 18.13
C LEU A 296 -9.85 -1.19 18.90
N GLY A 297 -10.87 -0.61 18.26
CA GLY A 297 -12.20 -0.45 18.84
C GLY A 297 -12.82 -1.80 19.21
N LEU A 298 -12.77 -2.78 18.31
CA LEU A 298 -13.25 -4.15 18.60
C LEU A 298 -12.50 -4.78 19.77
N LEU A 299 -11.19 -4.61 19.84
CA LEU A 299 -10.39 -5.10 20.97
C LEU A 299 -10.77 -4.40 22.28
N ALA A 300 -10.97 -3.08 22.25
CA ALA A 300 -11.37 -2.33 23.45
C ALA A 300 -12.77 -2.74 23.95
N ASP A 301 -13.73 -2.96 23.01
CA ASP A 301 -15.13 -3.22 23.34
C ASP A 301 -15.38 -4.69 23.68
N THR A 302 -14.73 -5.61 22.98
CA THR A 302 -15.02 -7.05 23.05
C THR A 302 -13.87 -7.93 23.48
N GLY A 303 -12.65 -7.38 23.57
CA GLY A 303 -11.40 -8.10 23.81
C GLY A 303 -10.93 -8.95 22.62
N ILE A 304 -11.63 -8.92 21.49
CA ILE A 304 -11.35 -9.78 20.33
C ILE A 304 -11.49 -9.00 19.03
N ASN A 305 -10.44 -9.06 18.20
CA ASN A 305 -10.47 -8.56 16.83
C ASN A 305 -10.98 -9.65 15.88
N THR A 306 -12.18 -9.47 15.34
CA THR A 306 -12.81 -10.39 14.38
C THR A 306 -12.59 -10.02 12.92
N LEU A 307 -12.04 -8.83 12.64
CA LEU A 307 -11.73 -8.35 11.30
C LEU A 307 -10.40 -8.88 10.78
N LEU A 308 -9.36 -8.83 11.60
CA LEU A 308 -8.01 -9.19 11.20
C LEU A 308 -7.88 -10.63 10.67
N PRO A 309 -8.60 -11.64 11.20
CA PRO A 309 -8.65 -12.97 10.58
C PRO A 309 -9.12 -12.94 9.13
N ILE A 310 -10.14 -12.13 8.80
CA ILE A 310 -10.66 -12.01 7.42
C ILE A 310 -9.59 -11.42 6.50
N TRP A 311 -8.94 -10.36 6.96
CA TRP A 311 -7.84 -9.73 6.22
C TRP A 311 -6.67 -10.69 5.99
N SER A 312 -6.39 -11.50 7.00
CA SER A 312 -5.34 -12.50 6.90
C SER A 312 -5.63 -13.56 5.84
N MET A 313 -6.88 -14.03 5.74
CA MET A 313 -7.28 -14.97 4.68
C MET A 313 -7.08 -14.37 3.29
N ALA A 314 -7.47 -13.11 3.11
CA ALA A 314 -7.27 -12.41 1.84
C ALA A 314 -5.78 -12.20 1.50
N ASN A 315 -4.94 -11.94 2.50
CA ASN A 315 -3.50 -11.78 2.32
C ASN A 315 -2.83 -13.08 1.87
N VAL A 316 -3.09 -14.19 2.54
CA VAL A 316 -2.48 -15.49 2.16
C VAL A 316 -3.06 -16.04 0.85
N ALA A 317 -4.30 -15.69 0.51
CA ALA A 317 -4.89 -16.01 -0.78
C ALA A 317 -4.11 -15.39 -1.96
N GLN A 318 -3.54 -14.18 -1.77
CA GLN A 318 -2.65 -13.57 -2.77
C GLN A 318 -1.44 -14.47 -3.06
N GLY A 319 -0.92 -15.14 -2.04
CA GLY A 319 0.18 -16.10 -2.18
C GLY A 319 -0.21 -17.33 -2.96
N GLY A 320 -1.37 -17.91 -2.68
CA GLY A 320 -1.90 -19.06 -3.42
C GLY A 320 -2.06 -18.77 -4.91
N ALA A 321 -2.66 -17.63 -5.25
CA ALA A 321 -2.81 -17.16 -6.62
C ALA A 321 -1.46 -16.86 -7.30
N CYS A 322 -0.53 -16.24 -6.58
CA CYS A 322 0.81 -15.92 -7.05
C CYS A 322 1.63 -17.19 -7.31
N PHE A 323 1.48 -18.21 -6.47
CA PHE A 323 2.13 -19.52 -6.66
C PHE A 323 1.56 -20.26 -7.89
N ALA A 324 0.26 -20.19 -8.14
CA ALA A 324 -0.33 -20.70 -9.37
C ALA A 324 0.24 -19.97 -10.61
N ALA A 325 0.36 -18.63 -10.53
CA ALA A 325 0.98 -17.85 -11.61
C ALA A 325 2.44 -18.25 -11.84
N PHE A 326 3.21 -18.54 -10.77
CA PHE A 326 4.57 -19.08 -10.88
C PHE A 326 4.64 -20.38 -11.68
N LEU A 327 3.69 -21.28 -11.48
CA LEU A 327 3.66 -22.56 -12.22
C LEU A 327 3.23 -22.36 -13.68
N LEU A 328 2.25 -21.51 -13.92
CA LEU A 328 1.66 -21.29 -15.24
C LEU A 328 2.53 -20.46 -16.16
N THR A 329 3.26 -19.47 -15.64
CA THR A 329 4.06 -18.57 -16.49
C THR A 329 5.28 -19.28 -17.09
N LYS A 330 5.55 -19.03 -18.37
CA LYS A 330 6.80 -19.46 -19.04
C LYS A 330 7.92 -18.42 -18.90
N ASN A 331 7.58 -17.19 -18.50
CA ASN A 331 8.53 -16.09 -18.37
C ASN A 331 9.45 -16.29 -17.16
N LYS A 332 10.74 -16.58 -17.40
CA LYS A 332 11.74 -16.80 -16.33
C LYS A 332 11.89 -15.61 -15.37
N LYS A 333 11.78 -14.37 -15.87
CA LYS A 333 11.86 -13.17 -15.02
C LYS A 333 10.65 -13.07 -14.09
N MET A 334 9.47 -13.42 -14.59
CA MET A 334 8.26 -13.45 -13.79
C MET A 334 8.32 -14.57 -12.73
N LYS A 335 8.82 -15.75 -13.07
CA LYS A 335 9.06 -16.83 -12.10
C LYS A 335 9.96 -16.38 -10.94
N ALA A 336 11.04 -15.66 -11.26
CA ALA A 336 11.97 -15.15 -10.26
C ALA A 336 11.32 -14.11 -9.29
N VAL A 337 10.24 -13.47 -9.70
CA VAL A 337 9.47 -12.55 -8.84
C VAL A 337 8.32 -13.28 -8.12
N ALA A 338 7.61 -14.16 -8.84
CA ALA A 338 6.37 -14.77 -8.34
C ALA A 338 6.61 -15.68 -7.12
N LEU A 339 7.63 -16.52 -7.13
CA LEU A 339 7.88 -17.46 -6.02
C LEU A 339 8.22 -16.73 -4.70
N PRO A 340 9.20 -15.80 -4.66
CA PRO A 340 9.47 -15.03 -3.43
C PRO A 340 8.26 -14.22 -2.98
N SER A 341 7.49 -13.64 -3.93
CA SER A 341 6.29 -12.90 -3.61
C SER A 341 5.19 -13.78 -2.99
N ALA A 342 5.01 -15.01 -3.49
CA ALA A 342 4.07 -15.96 -2.89
C ALA A 342 4.46 -16.32 -1.45
N ILE A 343 5.76 -16.54 -1.21
CA ILE A 343 6.27 -16.85 0.13
C ILE A 343 6.09 -15.64 1.07
N SER A 344 6.32 -14.41 0.61
CA SER A 344 6.19 -13.21 1.43
C SER A 344 4.78 -13.01 1.98
N THR A 345 3.74 -13.44 1.23
CA THR A 345 2.34 -13.33 1.70
C THR A 345 2.05 -14.19 2.93
N LEU A 346 2.77 -15.29 3.10
CA LEU A 346 2.67 -16.13 4.31
C LEU A 346 3.09 -15.36 5.57
N PHE A 347 3.87 -14.30 5.41
CA PHE A 347 4.29 -13.39 6.47
C PHE A 347 3.47 -12.09 6.49
N GLY A 348 2.36 -12.05 5.77
CA GLY A 348 1.47 -10.89 5.71
C GLY A 348 1.91 -9.78 4.75
N ILE A 349 2.96 -10.00 3.97
CA ILE A 349 3.53 -9.03 3.04
C ILE A 349 3.01 -9.33 1.64
N THR A 350 2.04 -8.54 1.18
CA THR A 350 1.26 -8.85 -0.03
C THR A 350 1.56 -7.96 -1.22
N GLU A 351 2.25 -6.84 -1.03
CA GLU A 351 2.46 -5.82 -2.06
C GLU A 351 3.18 -6.37 -3.28
N ALA A 352 4.22 -7.18 -3.07
CA ALA A 352 4.98 -7.79 -4.15
C ALA A 352 4.12 -8.78 -4.95
N ALA A 353 3.25 -9.55 -4.29
CA ALA A 353 2.33 -10.48 -4.93
C ALA A 353 1.23 -9.73 -5.69
N ILE A 354 0.60 -8.72 -5.05
CA ILE A 354 -0.49 -7.96 -5.65
C ILE A 354 0.01 -7.18 -6.87
N PHE A 355 1.01 -6.29 -6.68
CA PHE A 355 1.43 -5.36 -7.72
C PHE A 355 2.44 -5.96 -8.71
N GLY A 356 3.29 -6.88 -8.24
CA GLY A 356 4.32 -7.50 -9.06
C GLY A 356 3.80 -8.60 -9.97
N VAL A 357 2.76 -9.32 -9.56
CA VAL A 357 2.29 -10.53 -10.24
C VAL A 357 0.79 -10.53 -10.49
N ASN A 358 -0.04 -10.50 -9.43
CA ASN A 358 -1.46 -10.84 -9.53
C ASN A 358 -2.25 -9.82 -10.35
N LEU A 359 -2.03 -8.51 -10.13
CA LEU A 359 -2.65 -7.44 -10.92
C LEU A 359 -2.15 -7.42 -12.37
N ARG A 360 -0.90 -7.78 -12.58
CA ARG A 360 -0.32 -7.80 -13.92
C ARG A 360 -0.99 -8.84 -14.82
N TYR A 361 -1.23 -10.04 -14.29
CA TYR A 361 -1.91 -11.12 -15.01
C TYR A 361 -3.44 -11.07 -14.89
N LYS A 362 -4.00 -10.24 -14.00
CA LYS A 362 -5.44 -10.05 -13.71
C LYS A 362 -6.14 -11.29 -13.16
N THR A 363 -6.06 -12.44 -13.83
CA THR A 363 -6.70 -13.69 -13.38
C THR A 363 -6.21 -14.17 -12.01
N PRO A 364 -4.92 -14.11 -11.64
CA PRO A 364 -4.49 -14.42 -10.26
C PRO A 364 -5.07 -13.46 -9.23
N PHE A 365 -5.28 -12.19 -9.57
CA PHE A 365 -5.93 -11.24 -8.66
C PHE A 365 -7.39 -11.63 -8.37
N ILE A 366 -8.12 -12.09 -9.39
CA ILE A 366 -9.49 -12.62 -9.24
C ILE A 366 -9.46 -13.92 -8.44
N GLY A 367 -8.52 -14.82 -8.71
CA GLY A 367 -8.33 -16.06 -7.95
C GLY A 367 -8.06 -15.80 -6.48
N ALA A 368 -7.22 -14.80 -6.17
CA ALA A 368 -6.95 -14.37 -4.80
C ALA A 368 -8.19 -13.79 -4.12
N ALA A 369 -9.00 -12.99 -4.83
CA ALA A 369 -10.27 -12.47 -4.31
C ALA A 369 -11.25 -13.62 -3.97
N ILE A 370 -11.35 -14.64 -4.82
CA ILE A 370 -12.18 -15.84 -4.56
C ILE A 370 -11.65 -16.59 -3.33
N GLY A 371 -10.35 -16.84 -3.25
CA GLY A 371 -9.74 -17.52 -2.11
C GLY A 371 -9.90 -16.74 -0.79
N GLY A 372 -9.72 -15.42 -0.86
CA GLY A 372 -9.95 -14.52 0.27
C GLY A 372 -11.42 -14.52 0.73
N ALA A 373 -12.37 -14.53 -0.22
CA ALA A 373 -13.79 -14.63 0.07
C ALA A 373 -14.14 -15.93 0.83
N VAL A 374 -13.71 -17.08 0.30
CA VAL A 374 -14.00 -18.38 0.92
C VAL A 374 -13.32 -18.55 2.27
N GLY A 375 -12.03 -18.15 2.37
CA GLY A 375 -11.29 -18.15 3.64
C GLY A 375 -11.89 -17.20 4.66
N GLY A 376 -12.30 -16.00 4.24
CA GLY A 376 -12.98 -15.01 5.08
C GLY A 376 -14.33 -15.53 5.60
N ALA A 377 -15.11 -16.16 4.73
CA ALA A 377 -16.37 -16.80 5.13
C ALA A 377 -16.15 -17.90 6.20
N TYR A 378 -15.13 -18.73 6.00
CA TYR A 378 -14.79 -19.79 6.94
C TYR A 378 -14.41 -19.24 8.31
N VAL A 379 -13.49 -18.26 8.41
CA VAL A 379 -13.06 -17.72 9.71
C VAL A 379 -14.19 -17.01 10.45
N VAL A 380 -15.11 -16.37 9.73
CA VAL A 380 -16.32 -15.78 10.33
C VAL A 380 -17.27 -16.87 10.84
N ALA A 381 -17.51 -17.93 10.06
CA ALA A 381 -18.33 -19.07 10.47
C ALA A 381 -17.79 -19.74 11.73
N MET A 382 -16.47 -19.89 11.82
CA MET A 382 -15.79 -20.51 12.97
C MET A 382 -15.50 -19.51 14.10
N LYS A 383 -15.99 -18.27 13.99
CA LYS A 383 -15.80 -17.20 15.00
C LYS A 383 -14.34 -17.04 15.41
N VAL A 384 -13.44 -17.08 14.43
CA VAL A 384 -12.01 -16.87 14.67
C VAL A 384 -11.77 -15.45 15.11
N GLY A 385 -11.04 -15.27 16.20
CA GLY A 385 -10.68 -13.96 16.74
C GLY A 385 -9.21 -13.85 17.06
N MET A 386 -8.71 -12.64 17.02
CA MET A 386 -7.32 -12.28 17.36
C MET A 386 -7.29 -11.32 18.55
N THR A 387 -6.20 -11.36 19.33
CA THR A 387 -6.02 -10.57 20.56
C THR A 387 -5.17 -9.34 20.36
N ALA A 388 -4.75 -9.06 19.13
CA ALA A 388 -3.94 -7.89 18.76
C ALA A 388 -4.25 -7.45 17.32
N VAL A 389 -3.53 -6.43 16.84
CA VAL A 389 -3.62 -5.90 15.47
C VAL A 389 -2.25 -6.03 14.76
N GLY A 390 -2.25 -5.91 13.44
CA GLY A 390 -1.06 -5.59 12.65
C GLY A 390 -0.38 -6.76 11.94
N VAL A 391 -0.44 -8.00 12.43
CA VAL A 391 0.23 -9.14 11.77
C VAL A 391 -0.77 -10.15 11.22
N THR A 392 -0.50 -10.64 10.01
CA THR A 392 -1.34 -11.62 9.29
C THR A 392 -0.49 -12.79 8.80
N GLY A 393 -1.13 -13.80 8.22
CA GLY A 393 -0.44 -15.01 7.77
C GLY A 393 0.09 -15.85 8.94
N ILE A 394 1.25 -16.47 8.77
CA ILE A 394 1.89 -17.32 9.80
C ILE A 394 2.14 -16.55 11.10
N PRO A 395 2.69 -15.31 11.09
CA PRO A 395 2.83 -14.51 12.30
C PRO A 395 1.49 -14.25 13.02
N GLY A 396 0.38 -14.16 12.27
CA GLY A 396 -0.97 -14.01 12.81
C GLY A 396 -1.41 -15.15 13.73
N ILE A 397 -0.82 -16.35 13.60
CA ILE A 397 -1.05 -17.48 14.51
C ILE A 397 -0.70 -17.06 15.95
N ALA A 398 0.34 -16.26 16.13
CA ALA A 398 0.83 -15.83 17.43
C ALA A 398 -0.18 -14.95 18.20
N ILE A 399 -0.99 -14.17 17.49
CA ILE A 399 -2.01 -13.28 18.07
C ILE A 399 -3.44 -13.86 17.97
N THR A 400 -3.59 -15.06 17.42
CA THR A 400 -4.89 -15.71 17.35
C THR A 400 -5.27 -16.29 18.72
N ASN A 401 -6.54 -16.16 19.09
CA ASN A 401 -7.06 -16.76 20.31
C ASN A 401 -6.80 -18.29 20.30
N SER A 402 -6.29 -18.83 21.39
CA SER A 402 -5.90 -20.25 21.49
C SER A 402 -7.03 -21.22 21.13
N THR A 403 -8.26 -20.88 21.44
CA THR A 403 -9.46 -21.69 21.13
C THR A 403 -9.80 -21.73 19.64
N SER A 404 -9.37 -20.73 18.87
CA SER A 404 -9.66 -20.62 17.44
C SER A 404 -8.42 -20.77 16.54
N MET A 405 -7.25 -21.03 17.11
CA MET A 405 -5.99 -21.14 16.39
C MET A 405 -6.03 -22.21 15.29
N LEU A 406 -6.58 -23.40 15.58
CA LEU A 406 -6.70 -24.47 14.59
C LEU A 406 -7.58 -24.02 13.41
N ASN A 407 -8.71 -23.37 13.69
CA ASN A 407 -9.59 -22.85 12.64
C ASN A 407 -8.95 -21.73 11.84
N TYR A 408 -8.08 -20.91 12.45
CA TYR A 408 -7.30 -19.93 11.72
C TYR A 408 -6.35 -20.58 10.70
N ILE A 409 -5.61 -21.62 11.12
CA ILE A 409 -4.70 -22.38 10.24
C ILE A 409 -5.47 -23.06 9.11
N ILE A 410 -6.60 -23.70 9.42
CA ILE A 410 -7.47 -24.34 8.41
C ILE A 410 -7.97 -23.27 7.43
N GLY A 411 -8.38 -22.10 7.91
CA GLY A 411 -8.81 -20.98 7.09
C GLY A 411 -7.72 -20.52 6.11
N MET A 412 -6.46 -20.44 6.57
CA MET A 412 -5.33 -20.10 5.69
C MET A 412 -5.14 -21.17 4.59
N ILE A 413 -5.19 -22.44 4.94
CA ILE A 413 -5.07 -23.55 3.97
C ILE A 413 -6.19 -23.48 2.93
N ILE A 414 -7.43 -23.24 3.37
CA ILE A 414 -8.58 -23.07 2.48
C ILE A 414 -8.37 -21.86 1.55
N ALA A 415 -8.01 -20.71 2.09
CA ALA A 415 -7.82 -19.49 1.31
C ALA A 415 -6.73 -19.65 0.24
N ILE A 416 -5.58 -20.22 0.62
CA ILE A 416 -4.46 -20.49 -0.29
C ILE A 416 -4.88 -21.50 -1.36
N GLY A 417 -5.49 -22.63 -0.96
CA GLY A 417 -5.87 -23.73 -1.85
C GLY A 417 -6.94 -23.29 -2.86
N VAL A 418 -7.96 -22.56 -2.41
CA VAL A 418 -9.02 -22.04 -3.30
C VAL A 418 -8.46 -21.01 -4.27
N ALA A 419 -7.61 -20.05 -3.80
CA ALA A 419 -6.99 -19.07 -4.66
C ALA A 419 -6.09 -19.71 -5.72
N PHE A 420 -5.30 -20.70 -5.32
CA PHE A 420 -4.47 -21.49 -6.21
C PHE A 420 -5.32 -22.22 -7.27
N ALA A 421 -6.32 -23.00 -6.84
CA ALA A 421 -7.18 -23.75 -7.75
C ALA A 421 -7.95 -22.84 -8.72
N ALA A 422 -8.54 -21.76 -8.22
CA ALA A 422 -9.23 -20.78 -9.05
C ALA A 422 -8.32 -20.18 -10.12
N THR A 423 -7.08 -19.82 -9.74
CA THR A 423 -6.10 -19.27 -10.68
C THR A 423 -5.66 -20.30 -11.71
N MET A 424 -5.44 -21.56 -11.30
CA MET A 424 -5.09 -22.66 -12.21
C MET A 424 -6.19 -22.92 -13.24
N ILE A 425 -7.45 -22.89 -12.81
CA ILE A 425 -8.62 -23.10 -13.70
C ILE A 425 -8.78 -21.94 -14.69
N MET A 426 -8.64 -20.70 -14.23
CA MET A 426 -8.77 -19.52 -15.08
C MET A 426 -7.57 -19.34 -16.03
N GLY A 427 -6.42 -19.91 -15.68
CA GLY A 427 -5.18 -19.72 -16.40
C GLY A 427 -4.67 -18.29 -16.29
N ILE A 428 -3.50 -18.03 -16.89
CA ILE A 428 -2.94 -16.67 -17.05
C ILE A 428 -2.84 -16.36 -18.55
N LYS A 429 -3.08 -15.08 -18.89
CA LYS A 429 -2.74 -14.58 -20.22
C LYS A 429 -1.36 -13.97 -20.13
N GLU A 430 -0.36 -14.62 -20.70
CA GLU A 430 0.94 -13.98 -20.89
C GLU A 430 0.76 -12.86 -21.90
N GLU A 431 1.11 -11.64 -21.49
CA GLU A 431 1.30 -10.56 -22.47
C GLU A 431 2.48 -10.99 -23.34
N ALA A 432 2.19 -11.22 -24.62
CA ALA A 432 3.17 -11.58 -25.63
C ALA A 432 4.28 -10.53 -25.76
#